data_a961ab2cb8f07f7412fb844584804e43
#
_entry.id   a961ab2cb8f07f7412fb844584804e43
#
_cell.length_a   1.000
_cell.length_b   1.000
_cell.length_c   1.000
_cell.angle_alpha   90.00
_cell.angle_beta   90.00
_cell.angle_gamma   90.00
#
_symmetry.space_group_name_H-M   'P 1'
#
loop_
_entity.id
_entity.type
_entity.pdbx_description
1 polymer ?
#
loop_
_entity_poly.entity_id
_entity_poly.type
_entity_poly.pdbx_seq_one_letter_code
_entity_poly.pdbx_strand_id
1 'polypeptide(L)'
;MSKITEIENAIIQLGPGEFQKFCDTFLSQKHYGKITGLGMKSGTLKTTIGNPDTYFRKENGKYICVAYTAQQSDIFKKLKEDIEKCLDPEKTKLPIEEIDEIICCHTSSNLLAGDDHKLHKLCEEKNIKLTIFGVDEIAQQIYRYYPMIAKDFFGISADTNQIMYINEFVSLYDSNEMAAPLDTIFHGRKEELSNLIEAIRENSVVIVHGSAGTGKTRETLINSCISL
;
A
#
# COMPACT_ATOMS: atom_id res chain seq x y z
N MET A 1 -11.45 14.59 -16.52
CA MET A 1 -10.98 14.58 -15.11
C MET A 1 -9.67 13.80 -15.07
N SER A 2 -8.70 14.20 -14.27
CA SER A 2 -7.46 13.42 -14.14
C SER A 2 -7.72 12.11 -13.38
N LYS A 3 -6.93 11.06 -13.63
CA LYS A 3 -7.07 9.78 -12.90
C LYS A 3 -6.82 9.96 -11.39
N ILE A 4 -5.91 10.85 -11.02
CA ILE A 4 -5.68 11.19 -9.60
C ILE A 4 -6.95 11.76 -8.97
N THR A 5 -7.59 12.74 -9.60
CA THR A 5 -8.84 13.33 -9.11
C THR A 5 -10.00 12.31 -9.06
N GLU A 6 -10.02 11.35 -9.98
CA GLU A 6 -10.99 10.26 -9.97
C GLU A 6 -10.76 9.34 -8.73
N ILE A 7 -9.51 9.04 -8.42
CA ILE A 7 -9.13 8.27 -7.22
C ILE A 7 -9.44 9.06 -5.94
N GLU A 8 -9.10 10.35 -5.86
CA GLU A 8 -9.42 11.22 -4.72
C GLU A 8 -10.94 11.19 -4.41
N ASN A 9 -11.75 11.42 -5.44
CA ASN A 9 -13.20 11.39 -5.29
C ASN A 9 -13.73 10.03 -4.84
N ALA A 10 -13.16 8.93 -5.35
CA ALA A 10 -13.53 7.59 -4.94
C ALA A 10 -13.18 7.32 -3.46
N ILE A 11 -12.00 7.77 -3.01
CA ILE A 11 -11.58 7.66 -1.59
C ILE A 11 -12.52 8.46 -0.68
N ILE A 12 -12.90 9.68 -1.07
CA ILE A 12 -13.78 10.56 -0.27
C ILE A 12 -15.17 9.93 -0.08
N GLN A 13 -15.64 9.11 -1.01
CA GLN A 13 -16.94 8.44 -0.94
C GLN A 13 -16.95 7.18 -0.06
N LEU A 14 -15.79 6.70 0.39
CA LEU A 14 -15.72 5.52 1.23
C LEU A 14 -16.34 5.78 2.61
N GLY A 15 -17.15 4.82 3.07
CA GLY A 15 -17.59 4.77 4.47
C GLY A 15 -16.42 4.48 5.42
N PRO A 16 -16.56 4.77 6.74
CA PRO A 16 -15.46 4.62 7.70
C PRO A 16 -14.78 3.25 7.69
N GLY A 17 -15.55 2.15 7.64
CA GLY A 17 -15.01 0.80 7.61
C GLY A 17 -14.34 0.44 6.27
N GLU A 18 -14.87 0.95 5.16
CA GLU A 18 -14.27 0.78 3.85
C GLU A 18 -12.95 1.57 3.75
N PHE A 19 -12.94 2.80 4.25
CA PHE A 19 -11.73 3.63 4.30
C PHE A 19 -10.64 3.00 5.15
N GLN A 20 -10.98 2.44 6.32
CA GLN A 20 -10.02 1.69 7.13
C GLN A 20 -9.42 0.52 6.34
N LYS A 21 -10.25 -0.35 5.74
CA LYS A 21 -9.78 -1.49 4.95
C LYS A 21 -8.90 -1.07 3.77
N PHE A 22 -9.28 0.00 3.10
CA PHE A 22 -8.51 0.57 2.01
C PHE A 22 -7.13 1.07 2.48
N CYS A 23 -7.08 1.85 3.57
CA CYS A 23 -5.83 2.31 4.15
C CYS A 23 -4.97 1.17 4.70
N ASP A 24 -5.56 0.15 5.32
CA ASP A 24 -4.85 -1.05 5.75
C ASP A 24 -4.14 -1.73 4.56
N THR A 25 -4.80 -1.82 3.41
CA THR A 25 -4.21 -2.37 2.19
C THR A 25 -3.08 -1.48 1.67
N PHE A 26 -3.31 -0.17 1.61
CA PHE A 26 -2.31 0.81 1.18
C PHE A 26 -1.05 0.78 2.06
N LEU A 27 -1.21 0.80 3.38
CA LEU A 27 -0.09 0.76 4.32
C LEU A 27 0.66 -0.58 4.29
N SER A 28 -0.04 -1.70 4.08
CA SER A 28 0.61 -3.01 3.91
C SER A 28 1.53 -3.03 2.69
N GLN A 29 1.14 -2.40 1.58
CA GLN A 29 1.98 -2.27 0.39
C GLN A 29 3.22 -1.37 0.61
N LYS A 30 3.16 -0.48 1.59
CA LYS A 30 4.31 0.36 2.00
C LYS A 30 5.30 -0.35 2.92
N HIS A 31 5.15 -1.64 3.14
CA HIS A 31 6.05 -2.48 3.94
C HIS A 31 6.15 -2.07 5.43
N TYR A 32 5.07 -1.61 6.02
CA TYR A 32 5.04 -1.35 7.47
C TYR A 32 5.06 -2.61 8.34
N GLY A 33 5.07 -3.79 7.73
CA GLY A 33 5.14 -5.07 8.43
C GLY A 33 3.77 -5.77 8.58
N LYS A 34 3.67 -6.66 9.56
CA LYS A 34 2.44 -7.42 9.79
C LYS A 34 1.37 -6.51 10.41
N ILE A 35 0.27 -6.33 9.68
CA ILE A 35 -0.88 -5.53 10.11
C ILE A 35 -1.77 -6.29 11.07
N THR A 36 -2.31 -5.60 12.07
CA THR A 36 -3.35 -6.12 12.98
C THR A 36 -4.42 -5.04 13.17
N GLY A 37 -5.58 -5.25 12.59
CA GLY A 37 -6.74 -4.35 12.74
C GLY A 37 -7.52 -4.65 14.00
N LEU A 38 -7.79 -3.63 14.80
CA LEU A 38 -8.65 -3.67 15.99
C LEU A 38 -9.98 -2.95 15.77
N GLY A 39 -9.99 -1.93 14.90
CA GLY A 39 -11.14 -1.08 14.63
C GLY A 39 -12.22 -1.73 13.76
N MET A 40 -12.02 -2.98 13.29
CA MET A 40 -12.98 -3.68 12.45
C MET A 40 -13.18 -5.13 12.88
N LYS A 41 -14.40 -5.63 12.70
CA LYS A 41 -14.71 -7.06 12.83
C LYS A 41 -14.22 -7.80 11.58
N SER A 42 -13.31 -8.76 11.74
CA SER A 42 -12.72 -9.54 10.64
C SER A 42 -13.78 -10.10 9.68
N GLY A 43 -13.53 -9.97 8.38
CA GLY A 43 -14.42 -10.42 7.31
C GLY A 43 -15.67 -9.56 7.08
N THR A 44 -15.77 -8.41 7.73
CA THR A 44 -16.90 -7.48 7.56
C THR A 44 -16.41 -6.04 7.37
N LEU A 45 -17.31 -5.14 6.99
CA LEU A 45 -17.06 -3.68 6.97
C LEU A 45 -17.60 -2.99 8.23
N LYS A 46 -17.96 -3.75 9.27
CA LYS A 46 -18.46 -3.20 10.53
C LYS A 46 -17.30 -2.73 11.39
N THR A 47 -17.31 -1.45 11.73
CA THR A 47 -16.37 -0.87 12.70
C THR A 47 -16.64 -1.38 14.11
N THR A 48 -15.59 -1.51 14.89
CA THR A 48 -15.62 -1.83 16.32
C THR A 48 -14.86 -0.75 17.10
N ILE A 49 -15.02 -0.72 18.41
CA ILE A 49 -14.22 0.18 19.25
C ILE A 49 -12.84 -0.48 19.41
N GLY A 50 -11.85 0.08 18.75
CA GLY A 50 -10.43 -0.28 18.87
C GLY A 50 -9.61 0.98 19.10
N ASN A 51 -8.52 0.89 19.82
CA ASN A 51 -7.56 1.97 19.95
C ASN A 51 -6.14 1.42 20.15
N PRO A 52 -5.25 1.64 19.18
CA PRO A 52 -5.50 2.27 17.87
C PRO A 52 -6.48 1.47 16.97
N ASP A 53 -6.95 2.06 15.88
CA ASP A 53 -7.79 1.34 14.91
C ASP A 53 -7.06 0.14 14.29
N THR A 54 -5.78 0.32 14.00
CA THR A 54 -4.86 -0.69 13.47
C THR A 54 -3.48 -0.48 14.07
N TYR A 55 -2.70 -1.54 14.19
CA TYR A 55 -1.29 -1.43 14.53
C TYR A 55 -0.41 -2.36 13.69
N PHE A 56 0.84 -1.96 13.53
CA PHE A 56 1.91 -2.80 13.01
C PHE A 56 2.92 -3.04 14.13
N ARG A 57 3.54 -4.22 14.12
CA ARG A 57 4.67 -4.52 14.99
C ARG A 57 5.93 -4.60 14.15
N LYS A 58 6.91 -3.76 14.46
CA LYS A 58 8.22 -3.73 13.80
C LYS A 58 9.08 -4.90 14.25
N GLU A 59 10.12 -5.21 13.49
CA GLU A 59 11.10 -6.25 13.84
C GLU A 59 11.84 -5.97 15.16
N ASN A 60 12.04 -4.70 15.50
CA ASN A 60 12.63 -4.27 16.78
C ASN A 60 11.67 -4.42 17.97
N GLY A 61 10.48 -4.95 17.77
CA GLY A 61 9.46 -5.16 18.79
C GLY A 61 8.56 -3.96 19.08
N LYS A 62 8.90 -2.76 18.58
CA LYS A 62 8.08 -1.55 18.76
C LYS A 62 6.84 -1.54 17.89
N TYR A 63 5.89 -0.69 18.23
CA TYR A 63 4.60 -0.58 17.58
C TYR A 63 4.48 0.70 16.74
N ILE A 64 3.73 0.59 15.65
CA ILE A 64 3.21 1.71 14.87
C ILE A 64 1.71 1.70 15.09
N CYS A 65 1.16 2.75 15.68
CA CYS A 65 -0.28 2.93 15.87
C CYS A 65 -0.87 3.65 14.67
N VAL A 66 -2.03 3.22 14.20
CA VAL A 66 -2.69 3.84 13.05
C VAL A 66 -4.11 4.25 13.42
N ALA A 67 -4.48 5.47 13.06
CA ALA A 67 -5.82 6.00 13.21
C ALA A 67 -6.40 6.43 11.85
N TYR A 68 -7.68 6.18 11.63
CA TYR A 68 -8.39 6.49 10.39
C TYR A 68 -9.57 7.41 10.64
N THR A 69 -9.73 8.41 9.79
CA THR A 69 -10.94 9.24 9.84
C THR A 69 -11.46 9.59 8.45
N ALA A 70 -12.75 9.30 8.22
CA ALA A 70 -13.49 9.75 7.05
C ALA A 70 -14.24 11.08 7.31
N GLN A 71 -13.96 11.76 8.44
CA GLN A 71 -14.57 13.03 8.78
C GLN A 71 -14.07 14.15 7.86
N GLN A 72 -15.01 14.94 7.33
CA GLN A 72 -14.71 16.03 6.37
C GLN A 72 -14.52 17.40 7.03
N SER A 73 -15.10 17.62 8.21
CA SER A 73 -15.01 18.89 8.96
C SER A 73 -14.15 18.75 10.20
N ASP A 74 -13.60 19.88 10.67
CA ASP A 74 -12.82 19.94 11.91
C ASP A 74 -11.68 18.92 12.01
N ILE A 75 -11.00 18.69 10.89
CA ILE A 75 -9.97 17.64 10.75
C ILE A 75 -8.86 17.79 11.77
N PHE A 76 -8.40 19.03 12.07
CA PHE A 76 -7.36 19.26 13.08
C PHE A 76 -7.78 18.73 14.46
N LYS A 77 -9.01 19.07 14.90
CA LYS A 77 -9.53 18.61 16.19
C LYS A 77 -9.61 17.09 16.24
N LYS A 78 -10.11 16.50 15.15
CA LYS A 78 -10.27 15.04 15.07
C LYS A 78 -8.92 14.32 15.10
N LEU A 79 -7.94 14.76 14.30
CA LEU A 79 -6.60 14.18 14.30
C LEU A 79 -5.92 14.34 15.67
N LYS A 80 -6.06 15.50 16.30
CA LYS A 80 -5.54 15.73 17.65
C LYS A 80 -6.11 14.73 18.65
N GLU A 81 -7.44 14.56 18.66
CA GLU A 81 -8.11 13.58 19.55
C GLU A 81 -7.63 12.14 19.31
N ASP A 82 -7.42 11.75 18.06
CA ASP A 82 -6.98 10.39 17.71
C ASP A 82 -5.50 10.18 18.07
N ILE A 83 -4.64 11.18 17.87
CA ILE A 83 -3.24 11.16 18.32
C ILE A 83 -3.19 11.07 19.85
N GLU A 84 -3.94 11.89 20.57
CA GLU A 84 -3.99 11.86 22.04
C GLU A 84 -4.45 10.49 22.56
N LYS A 85 -5.40 9.82 21.88
CA LYS A 85 -5.80 8.45 22.21
C LYS A 85 -4.65 7.45 21.97
N CYS A 86 -3.90 7.58 20.88
CA CYS A 86 -2.75 6.74 20.62
C CYS A 86 -1.61 6.96 21.63
N LEU A 87 -1.48 8.16 22.16
CA LEU A 87 -0.50 8.52 23.21
C LEU A 87 -0.93 8.13 24.62
N ASP A 88 -2.17 7.69 24.83
CA ASP A 88 -2.74 7.33 26.12
C ASP A 88 -2.56 5.82 26.40
N PRO A 89 -1.66 5.42 27.34
CA PRO A 89 -1.43 4.02 27.66
C PRO A 89 -2.67 3.29 28.20
N GLU A 90 -3.59 4.02 28.84
CA GLU A 90 -4.84 3.42 29.33
C GLU A 90 -5.78 3.03 28.20
N LYS A 91 -5.68 3.70 27.04
CA LYS A 91 -6.48 3.42 25.86
C LYS A 91 -5.82 2.39 24.94
N THR A 92 -4.53 2.56 24.67
CA THR A 92 -3.79 1.64 23.79
C THR A 92 -3.40 0.33 24.45
N LYS A 93 -3.33 0.31 25.79
CA LYS A 93 -2.76 -0.79 26.59
C LYS A 93 -1.29 -1.08 26.26
N LEU A 94 -0.59 -0.08 25.73
CA LEU A 94 0.82 -0.13 25.39
C LEU A 94 1.59 0.93 26.20
N PRO A 95 2.77 0.59 26.74
CA PRO A 95 3.70 1.61 27.23
C PRO A 95 4.08 2.57 26.11
N ILE A 96 4.16 3.86 26.43
CA ILE A 96 4.42 4.89 25.42
C ILE A 96 5.80 4.71 24.75
N GLU A 97 6.76 4.16 25.47
CA GLU A 97 8.13 3.89 25.01
C GLU A 97 8.19 2.79 23.95
N GLU A 98 7.15 1.96 23.88
CA GLU A 98 7.03 0.91 22.86
C GLU A 98 6.40 1.42 21.55
N ILE A 99 5.87 2.65 21.53
CA ILE A 99 5.31 3.27 20.33
C ILE A 99 6.43 4.03 19.60
N ASP A 100 6.70 3.66 18.37
CA ASP A 100 7.73 4.25 17.52
C ASP A 100 7.17 5.32 16.57
N GLU A 101 5.96 5.08 16.08
CA GLU A 101 5.31 5.96 15.11
C GLU A 101 3.79 5.94 15.29
N ILE A 102 3.16 7.07 15.03
CA ILE A 102 1.71 7.19 14.85
C ILE A 102 1.46 7.58 13.40
N ILE A 103 0.56 6.87 12.73
CA ILE A 103 0.12 7.16 11.38
C ILE A 103 -1.35 7.58 11.43
N CYS A 104 -1.68 8.71 10.81
CA CYS A 104 -3.05 9.17 10.64
C CYS A 104 -3.40 9.21 9.16
N CYS A 105 -4.49 8.55 8.75
CA CYS A 105 -5.02 8.66 7.40
C CYS A 105 -6.38 9.38 7.43
N HIS A 106 -6.59 10.35 6.54
CA HIS A 106 -7.85 11.10 6.50
C HIS A 106 -8.32 11.39 5.07
N THR A 107 -9.64 11.55 4.91
CA THR A 107 -10.29 11.87 3.63
C THR A 107 -10.58 13.35 3.45
N SER A 108 -10.26 14.19 4.43
CA SER A 108 -10.53 15.62 4.39
C SER A 108 -9.55 16.35 3.46
N SER A 109 -9.91 17.57 3.08
CA SER A 109 -9.00 18.49 2.44
C SER A 109 -7.81 18.84 3.36
N ASN A 110 -6.82 19.50 2.77
CA ASN A 110 -5.51 19.73 3.37
C ASN A 110 -5.55 20.38 4.77
N LEU A 111 -4.73 19.82 5.64
CA LEU A 111 -4.41 20.42 6.92
C LEU A 111 -3.59 21.70 6.71
N LEU A 112 -3.86 22.76 7.48
CA LEU A 112 -3.03 23.97 7.43
C LEU A 112 -1.64 23.68 8.02
N ALA A 113 -0.59 24.24 7.43
CA ALA A 113 0.79 24.00 7.87
C ALA A 113 1.02 24.29 9.37
N GLY A 114 0.34 25.32 9.93
CA GLY A 114 0.42 25.63 11.35
C GLY A 114 -0.26 24.58 12.24
N ASP A 115 -1.28 23.91 11.76
CA ASP A 115 -1.99 22.87 12.48
C ASP A 115 -1.24 21.52 12.36
N ASP A 116 -0.70 21.23 11.20
CA ASP A 116 0.23 20.13 11.00
C ASP A 116 1.41 20.19 11.96
N HIS A 117 2.08 21.36 12.03
CA HIS A 117 3.18 21.60 12.96
C HIS A 117 2.79 21.34 14.44
N LYS A 118 1.60 21.78 14.86
CA LYS A 118 1.12 21.53 16.23
C LYS A 118 0.93 20.04 16.52
N LEU A 119 0.41 19.27 15.55
CA LEU A 119 0.22 17.82 15.70
C LEU A 119 1.56 17.10 15.78
N HIS A 120 2.52 17.45 14.93
CA HIS A 120 3.88 16.90 14.98
C HIS A 120 4.53 17.15 16.33
N LYS A 121 4.42 18.36 16.87
CA LYS A 121 5.00 18.73 18.17
C LYS A 121 4.48 17.86 19.32
N LEU A 122 3.17 17.49 19.32
CA LEU A 122 2.59 16.61 20.33
C LEU A 122 3.29 15.24 20.40
N CYS A 123 3.67 14.70 19.26
CA CYS A 123 4.36 13.42 19.15
C CYS A 123 5.86 13.56 19.44
N GLU A 124 6.49 14.62 18.96
CA GLU A 124 7.92 14.91 19.18
C GLU A 124 8.25 15.05 20.67
N GLU A 125 7.38 15.67 21.47
CA GLU A 125 7.52 15.79 22.93
C GLU A 125 7.60 14.41 23.64
N LYS A 126 7.16 13.34 22.96
CA LYS A 126 7.21 11.95 23.43
C LYS A 126 8.22 11.10 22.67
N ASN A 127 9.05 11.69 21.81
CA ASN A 127 9.97 11.00 20.91
C ASN A 127 9.30 9.99 19.98
N ILE A 128 8.08 10.27 19.54
CA ILE A 128 7.29 9.46 18.64
C ILE A 128 7.19 10.18 17.29
N LYS A 129 7.45 9.44 16.20
CA LYS A 129 7.26 9.96 14.85
C LYS A 129 5.77 10.06 14.52
N LEU A 130 5.35 11.16 13.91
CA LEU A 130 4.01 11.31 13.33
C LEU A 130 4.12 11.30 11.80
N THR A 131 3.22 10.56 11.16
CA THR A 131 3.04 10.58 9.70
C THR A 131 1.55 10.79 9.42
N ILE A 132 1.22 11.79 8.62
CA ILE A 132 -0.18 12.11 8.24
C ILE A 132 -0.32 11.93 6.73
N PHE A 133 -1.28 11.10 6.33
CA PHE A 133 -1.65 10.88 4.94
C PHE A 133 -3.02 11.49 4.67
N GLY A 134 -3.05 12.59 3.92
CA GLY A 134 -4.28 13.16 3.37
C GLY A 134 -4.73 12.45 2.10
N VAL A 135 -5.98 12.66 1.70
CA VAL A 135 -6.57 12.03 0.51
C VAL A 135 -5.76 12.30 -0.76
N ASP A 136 -5.24 13.51 -0.93
CA ASP A 136 -4.44 13.93 -2.07
C ASP A 136 -3.11 13.15 -2.15
N GLU A 137 -2.41 13.02 -1.03
CA GLU A 137 -1.17 12.25 -0.97
C GLU A 137 -1.42 10.75 -1.20
N ILE A 138 -2.44 10.19 -0.56
CA ILE A 138 -2.83 8.79 -0.77
C ILE A 138 -3.14 8.54 -2.24
N ALA A 139 -3.96 9.39 -2.88
CA ALA A 139 -4.32 9.23 -4.28
C ALA A 139 -3.11 9.33 -5.23
N GLN A 140 -2.19 10.27 -4.97
CA GLN A 140 -0.95 10.39 -5.75
C GLN A 140 -0.05 9.18 -5.61
N GLN A 141 0.11 8.64 -4.39
CA GLN A 141 0.93 7.46 -4.16
C GLN A 141 0.32 6.22 -4.78
N ILE A 142 -1.01 6.05 -4.69
CA ILE A 142 -1.74 4.96 -5.35
C ILE A 142 -1.57 5.05 -6.86
N TYR A 143 -1.79 6.22 -7.45
CA TYR A 143 -1.64 6.39 -8.88
C TYR A 143 -0.24 6.04 -9.38
N ARG A 144 0.80 6.43 -8.62
CA ARG A 144 2.21 6.25 -9.03
C ARG A 144 2.77 4.86 -8.73
N TYR A 145 2.45 4.32 -7.56
CA TYR A 145 3.18 3.16 -7.03
C TYR A 145 2.30 1.94 -6.78
N TYR A 146 0.99 2.14 -6.59
CA TYR A 146 0.06 1.06 -6.20
C TYR A 146 -1.22 1.05 -7.04
N PRO A 147 -1.13 1.14 -8.40
CA PRO A 147 -2.32 1.30 -9.26
C PRO A 147 -3.31 0.13 -9.13
N MET A 148 -2.86 -1.04 -8.70
CA MET A 148 -3.75 -2.17 -8.45
C MET A 148 -4.74 -1.91 -7.32
N ILE A 149 -4.38 -1.10 -6.31
CA ILE A 149 -5.32 -0.72 -5.25
C ILE A 149 -6.49 0.08 -5.83
N ALA A 150 -6.22 1.03 -6.74
CA ALA A 150 -7.28 1.79 -7.40
C ALA A 150 -8.19 0.89 -8.26
N LYS A 151 -7.61 -0.11 -8.93
CA LYS A 151 -8.36 -1.08 -9.73
C LYS A 151 -9.24 -1.98 -8.85
N ASP A 152 -8.69 -2.53 -7.78
CA ASP A 152 -9.38 -3.49 -6.92
C ASP A 152 -10.49 -2.85 -6.08
N PHE A 153 -10.28 -1.64 -5.56
CA PHE A 153 -11.27 -0.95 -4.72
C PHE A 153 -12.28 -0.14 -5.50
N PHE A 154 -11.88 0.46 -6.62
CA PHE A 154 -12.68 1.46 -7.32
C PHE A 154 -12.97 1.08 -8.78
N GLY A 155 -12.37 0.03 -9.33
CA GLY A 155 -12.43 -0.29 -10.76
C GLY A 155 -11.71 0.74 -11.64
N ILE A 156 -10.89 1.62 -11.04
CA ILE A 156 -10.16 2.67 -11.75
C ILE A 156 -8.84 2.10 -12.26
N SER A 157 -8.74 1.90 -13.58
CA SER A 157 -7.46 1.57 -14.20
C SER A 157 -6.61 2.85 -14.31
N ALA A 158 -5.54 2.93 -13.51
CA ALA A 158 -4.50 3.90 -13.75
C ALA A 158 -3.84 3.50 -15.08
N ASP A 159 -3.84 4.40 -16.05
CA ASP A 159 -3.30 4.12 -17.38
C ASP A 159 -1.77 4.04 -17.32
N THR A 160 -1.30 2.90 -16.86
CA THR A 160 0.11 2.52 -16.85
C THR A 160 0.38 1.56 -18.02
N ASN A 161 -0.19 1.83 -19.21
CA ASN A 161 -0.13 0.97 -20.39
C ASN A 161 1.27 0.47 -20.79
N GLN A 162 2.31 0.89 -20.08
CA GLN A 162 3.69 0.51 -20.33
C GLN A 162 4.29 -0.43 -19.27
N ILE A 163 3.72 -0.51 -18.05
CA ILE A 163 4.23 -1.37 -16.97
C ILE A 163 3.06 -2.10 -16.32
N MET A 164 2.99 -3.42 -16.51
CA MET A 164 2.03 -4.31 -15.85
C MET A 164 2.69 -5.00 -14.67
N TYR A 165 1.91 -5.30 -13.63
CA TYR A 165 2.36 -6.25 -12.62
C TYR A 165 2.47 -7.66 -13.22
N ILE A 166 3.41 -8.44 -12.72
CA ILE A 166 3.70 -9.78 -13.24
C ILE A 166 2.45 -10.66 -13.30
N ASN A 167 1.61 -10.66 -12.26
CA ASN A 167 0.40 -11.45 -12.21
C ASN A 167 -0.64 -11.05 -13.27
N GLU A 168 -0.78 -9.75 -13.54
CA GLU A 168 -1.66 -9.23 -14.59
C GLU A 168 -1.14 -9.62 -15.97
N PHE A 169 0.17 -9.49 -16.17
CA PHE A 169 0.82 -9.88 -17.41
C PHE A 169 0.70 -11.39 -17.67
N VAL A 170 0.91 -12.23 -16.62
CA VAL A 170 0.74 -13.68 -16.70
C VAL A 170 -0.70 -14.03 -17.08
N SER A 171 -1.71 -13.41 -16.44
CA SER A 171 -3.12 -13.66 -16.77
C SER A 171 -3.47 -13.28 -18.22
N LEU A 172 -2.94 -12.15 -18.71
CA LEU A 172 -3.11 -11.74 -20.10
C LEU A 172 -2.40 -12.69 -21.08
N TYR A 173 -1.21 -13.15 -20.71
CA TYR A 173 -0.44 -14.09 -21.51
C TYR A 173 -1.16 -15.44 -21.63
N ASP A 174 -1.67 -15.99 -20.52
CA ASP A 174 -2.39 -17.26 -20.47
C ASP A 174 -3.75 -17.19 -21.20
N SER A 175 -4.38 -16.01 -21.26
CA SER A 175 -5.62 -15.79 -22.01
C SER A 175 -5.41 -15.69 -23.52
N ASN A 176 -4.17 -15.61 -23.97
CA ASN A 176 -3.84 -15.52 -25.40
C ASN A 176 -3.68 -16.93 -26.00
N GLU A 177 -4.67 -17.36 -26.75
CA GLU A 177 -4.68 -18.68 -27.43
C GLU A 177 -3.48 -18.94 -28.35
N MET A 178 -2.77 -17.89 -28.77
CA MET A 178 -1.56 -17.99 -29.62
C MET A 178 -0.26 -18.05 -28.81
N ALA A 179 -0.32 -17.85 -27.49
CA ALA A 179 0.84 -17.92 -26.62
C ALA A 179 1.14 -19.38 -26.24
N ALA A 180 2.43 -19.72 -26.12
CA ALA A 180 2.80 -21.03 -25.61
C ALA A 180 2.47 -21.13 -24.11
N PRO A 181 1.76 -22.18 -23.64
CA PRO A 181 1.38 -22.34 -22.25
C PRO A 181 2.59 -22.26 -21.30
N LEU A 182 2.40 -21.59 -20.13
CA LEU A 182 3.47 -21.43 -19.14
C LEU A 182 3.73 -22.68 -18.32
N ASP A 183 2.74 -23.55 -18.21
CA ASP A 183 2.80 -24.83 -17.48
C ASP A 183 3.60 -25.95 -18.20
N THR A 184 4.00 -25.72 -19.45
CA THR A 184 4.81 -26.69 -20.18
C THR A 184 6.30 -26.50 -19.91
N ILE A 185 7.05 -27.62 -19.92
CA ILE A 185 8.50 -27.61 -19.69
C ILE A 185 9.21 -26.75 -20.76
N PHE A 186 10.05 -25.83 -20.29
CA PHE A 186 10.90 -25.02 -21.16
C PHE A 186 12.16 -25.79 -21.49
N HIS A 187 12.29 -26.20 -22.74
CA HIS A 187 13.43 -26.97 -23.21
C HIS A 187 14.48 -26.08 -23.90
N GLY A 188 15.73 -26.31 -23.57
CA GLY A 188 16.87 -25.58 -24.13
C GLY A 188 17.20 -24.30 -23.37
N ARG A 189 18.18 -23.54 -23.84
CA ARG A 189 18.61 -22.24 -23.35
C ARG A 189 18.96 -22.18 -21.86
N LYS A 190 19.56 -23.23 -21.32
CA LYS A 190 19.98 -23.25 -19.91
C LYS A 190 20.99 -22.14 -19.58
N GLU A 191 21.85 -21.84 -20.52
CA GLU A 191 22.89 -20.82 -20.39
C GLU A 191 22.26 -19.42 -20.38
N GLU A 192 21.35 -19.12 -21.31
CA GLU A 192 20.64 -17.84 -21.38
C GLU A 192 19.77 -17.61 -20.14
N LEU A 193 19.10 -18.66 -19.64
CA LEU A 193 18.34 -18.61 -18.40
C LEU A 193 19.22 -18.30 -17.19
N SER A 194 20.39 -18.95 -17.08
CA SER A 194 21.34 -18.69 -16.01
C SER A 194 21.85 -17.25 -16.04
N ASN A 195 22.21 -16.76 -17.23
CA ASN A 195 22.67 -15.39 -17.43
C ASN A 195 21.57 -14.36 -17.10
N LEU A 196 20.31 -14.65 -17.44
CA LEU A 196 19.18 -13.79 -17.10
C LEU A 196 18.94 -13.71 -15.59
N ILE A 197 19.01 -14.84 -14.88
CA ILE A 197 18.86 -14.90 -13.42
C ILE A 197 19.97 -14.09 -12.74
N GLU A 198 21.21 -14.22 -13.19
CA GLU A 198 22.34 -13.47 -12.67
C GLU A 198 22.19 -11.98 -12.93
N ALA A 199 21.80 -11.59 -14.16
CA ALA A 199 21.54 -10.20 -14.49
C ALA A 199 20.44 -9.56 -13.63
N ILE A 200 19.33 -10.28 -13.35
CA ILE A 200 18.24 -9.81 -12.50
C ILE A 200 18.70 -9.62 -11.05
N ARG A 201 19.59 -10.47 -10.54
CA ARG A 201 20.12 -10.35 -9.18
C ARG A 201 21.04 -9.15 -8.99
N GLU A 202 21.78 -8.79 -10.03
CA GLU A 202 22.80 -7.74 -9.98
C GLU A 202 22.28 -6.36 -10.41
N ASN A 203 21.15 -6.28 -11.12
CA ASN A 203 20.68 -5.05 -11.72
C ASN A 203 19.21 -4.77 -11.40
N SER A 204 18.89 -3.50 -11.13
CA SER A 204 17.50 -3.03 -10.93
C SER A 204 16.66 -3.02 -12.22
N VAL A 205 17.30 -3.00 -13.38
CA VAL A 205 16.64 -3.02 -14.69
C VAL A 205 17.40 -3.94 -15.63
N VAL A 206 16.69 -4.89 -16.22
CA VAL A 206 17.24 -5.82 -17.21
C VAL A 206 16.40 -5.76 -18.49
N ILE A 207 17.05 -5.57 -19.64
CA ILE A 207 16.39 -5.55 -20.95
C ILE A 207 16.76 -6.81 -21.73
N VAL A 208 15.74 -7.64 -22.03
CA VAL A 208 15.88 -8.84 -22.85
C VAL A 208 15.52 -8.51 -24.29
N HIS A 209 16.48 -8.61 -25.21
CA HIS A 209 16.27 -8.34 -26.62
C HIS A 209 16.59 -9.56 -27.52
N GLY A 210 16.08 -9.58 -28.72
CA GLY A 210 16.30 -10.66 -29.69
C GLY A 210 15.20 -10.69 -30.76
N SER A 211 15.34 -11.55 -31.79
CA SER A 211 14.38 -11.68 -32.89
C SER A 211 12.98 -12.05 -32.42
N ALA A 212 11.95 -11.72 -33.20
CA ALA A 212 10.58 -12.11 -32.90
C ALA A 212 10.43 -13.66 -32.88
N GLY A 213 9.55 -14.19 -32.04
CA GLY A 213 9.27 -15.61 -31.96
C GLY A 213 10.34 -16.46 -31.25
N THR A 214 11.38 -15.86 -30.67
CA THR A 214 12.46 -16.60 -29.99
C THR A 214 12.16 -16.99 -28.54
N GLY A 215 10.95 -16.78 -28.04
CA GLY A 215 10.54 -17.21 -26.69
C GLY A 215 10.96 -16.31 -25.54
N LYS A 216 11.46 -15.08 -25.79
CA LYS A 216 11.92 -14.12 -24.76
C LYS A 216 10.89 -13.90 -23.65
N THR A 217 9.65 -13.61 -24.00
CA THR A 217 8.56 -13.36 -23.05
C THR A 217 8.35 -14.54 -22.12
N ARG A 218 8.30 -15.76 -22.66
CA ARG A 218 8.14 -16.99 -21.89
C ARG A 218 9.32 -17.23 -20.95
N GLU A 219 10.53 -17.02 -21.41
CA GLU A 219 11.77 -17.14 -20.65
C GLU A 219 11.78 -16.18 -19.44
N THR A 220 11.39 -14.94 -19.67
CA THR A 220 11.30 -13.91 -18.59
C THR A 220 10.23 -14.27 -17.57
N LEU A 221 9.05 -14.74 -17.99
CA LEU A 221 7.94 -15.11 -17.11
C LEU A 221 8.25 -16.31 -16.22
N ILE A 222 8.83 -17.38 -16.78
CA ILE A 222 9.21 -18.57 -16.01
C ILE A 222 10.18 -18.21 -14.90
N ASN A 223 11.16 -17.35 -15.16
CA ASN A 223 12.12 -16.91 -14.15
C ASN A 223 11.52 -16.00 -13.07
N SER A 224 10.58 -15.14 -13.44
CA SER A 224 9.88 -14.28 -12.46
C SER A 224 9.01 -15.08 -11.48
N CYS A 225 8.45 -16.23 -11.93
CA CYS A 225 7.67 -17.13 -11.07
C CYS A 225 8.54 -18.00 -10.15
N ILE A 226 9.82 -18.21 -10.46
CA ILE A 226 10.74 -19.01 -9.65
C ILE A 226 11.44 -18.18 -8.57
N SER A 227 11.46 -16.84 -8.72
CA SER A 227 12.20 -15.90 -7.85
C SER A 227 11.34 -15.21 -6.78
N LEU A 228 10.06 -15.55 -6.69
CA LEU A 228 9.11 -15.14 -5.66
C LEU A 228 8.81 -16.32 -4.71
#